data_ce425f41dee00f81f73fdba19596b889
#
_entry.id   ce425f41dee00f81f73fdba19596b889
#
_cell.length_a   1.000
_cell.length_b   1.000
_cell.length_c   1.000
_cell.angle_alpha   90.00
_cell.angle_beta   90.00
_cell.angle_gamma   90.00
#
_symmetry.space_group_name_H-M   'P 1'
#
loop_
_entity.id
_entity.type
_entity.pdbx_description
1 polymer ?
#
loop_
_entity_poly.entity_id
_entity_poly.type
_entity_poly.pdbx_seq_one_letter_code
_entity_poly.pdbx_strand_id
1 'polypeptide(L)'
;VASRKTLLEKLAQRRKGRKRQFRLFRRTHDRGHQRKAGEHGRAMRKLVKLLERKTPLRLKALKVAENMVGVMERGGNNTGPIVDKIIKANGGVIGEPWCGDGMAYCYRLAGSKAVQRLWASVRALLGLFGIRKTSSPKPGDLVRFTFDHVGMFVRDLGDGSIETIEFNTGASGAVSDSATGGDGVYRKVREKSLVNDYLRVTR
;
A
#
# COMPACT_ATOMS: atom_id res chain seq x y z
N VAL A 1 19.12 17.96 7.93
CA VAL A 1 18.34 17.27 6.87
C VAL A 1 16.85 17.57 7.06
N ALA A 2 16.18 18.14 6.05
CA ALA A 2 14.79 18.58 6.15
C ALA A 2 13.82 17.44 6.52
N SER A 3 12.88 17.72 7.43
CA SER A 3 11.84 16.77 7.82
C SER A 3 10.85 16.50 6.67
N ARG A 4 10.06 15.41 6.75
CA ARG A 4 8.99 15.13 5.78
C ARG A 4 7.95 16.25 5.74
N LYS A 5 7.58 16.82 6.90
CA LYS A 5 6.66 17.97 7.01
C LYS A 5 7.19 19.17 6.24
N THR A 6 8.45 19.56 6.47
CA THR A 6 9.11 20.67 5.76
C THR A 6 9.14 20.47 4.24
N LEU A 7 9.35 19.21 3.78
CA LEU A 7 9.34 18.91 2.34
C LEU A 7 7.94 19.05 1.74
N LEU A 8 6.89 18.65 2.45
CA LEU A 8 5.49 18.80 2.02
C LEU A 8 5.10 20.29 1.91
N GLU A 9 5.47 21.10 2.89
CA GLU A 9 5.25 22.55 2.87
C GLU A 9 5.94 23.21 1.66
N LYS A 10 7.21 22.90 1.41
CA LYS A 10 7.95 23.35 0.23
C LYS A 10 7.28 22.93 -1.08
N LEU A 11 6.80 21.68 -1.15
CA LEU A 11 6.09 21.20 -2.34
C LEU A 11 4.80 21.96 -2.59
N ALA A 12 4.01 22.24 -1.54
CA ALA A 12 2.78 23.04 -1.63
C ALA A 12 3.06 24.46 -2.14
N GLN A 13 4.10 25.12 -1.62
CA GLN A 13 4.53 26.45 -2.08
C GLN A 13 4.92 26.42 -3.57
N ARG A 14 5.69 25.42 -4.01
CA ARG A 14 6.08 25.28 -5.43
C ARG A 14 4.88 25.04 -6.35
N ARG A 15 3.88 24.26 -5.90
CA ARG A 15 2.61 24.08 -6.65
C ARG A 15 1.87 25.41 -6.82
N LYS A 16 1.74 26.21 -5.76
CA LYS A 16 1.11 27.54 -5.83
C LYS A 16 1.87 28.46 -6.79
N GLY A 17 3.19 28.53 -6.68
CA GLY A 17 4.05 29.31 -7.57
C GLY A 17 3.88 28.93 -9.05
N ARG A 18 3.91 27.61 -9.35
CA ARG A 18 3.70 27.12 -10.72
C ARG A 18 2.35 27.53 -11.29
N LYS A 19 1.25 27.37 -10.52
CA LYS A 19 -0.10 27.77 -10.96
C LYS A 19 -0.17 29.28 -11.23
N ARG A 20 0.44 30.12 -10.36
CA ARG A 20 0.52 31.58 -10.55
C ARG A 20 1.24 31.94 -11.85
N GLN A 21 2.42 31.35 -12.11
CA GLN A 21 3.22 31.65 -13.31
C GLN A 21 2.50 31.21 -14.60
N PHE A 22 1.81 30.07 -14.62
CA PHE A 22 1.00 29.66 -15.78
C PHE A 22 -0.18 30.62 -16.02
N ARG A 23 -0.84 31.11 -14.96
CA ARG A 23 -1.92 32.08 -15.09
C ARG A 23 -1.41 33.40 -15.70
N LEU A 24 -0.26 33.89 -15.25
CA LEU A 24 0.37 35.07 -15.78
C LEU A 24 0.78 34.88 -17.24
N PHE A 25 1.42 33.76 -17.59
CA PHE A 25 1.76 33.43 -18.97
C PHE A 25 0.52 33.46 -19.89
N ARG A 26 -0.60 32.86 -19.48
CA ARG A 26 -1.85 32.89 -20.27
C ARG A 26 -2.39 34.31 -20.50
N ARG A 27 -2.12 35.25 -19.59
CA ARG A 27 -2.58 36.63 -19.71
C ARG A 27 -1.66 37.51 -20.55
N THR A 28 -0.36 37.29 -20.42
CA THR A 28 0.67 38.19 -20.98
C THR A 28 1.43 37.59 -22.17
N HIS A 29 1.34 36.24 -22.38
CA HIS A 29 2.13 35.46 -23.31
C HIS A 29 3.65 35.62 -23.12
N ASP A 30 4.09 36.15 -21.97
CA ASP A 30 5.49 36.38 -21.65
C ASP A 30 6.20 35.03 -21.36
N ARG A 31 7.15 34.69 -22.21
CA ARG A 31 7.96 33.47 -22.09
C ARG A 31 8.76 33.38 -20.77
N GLY A 32 9.04 34.52 -20.12
CA GLY A 32 9.64 34.56 -18.80
C GLY A 32 8.78 33.85 -17.74
N HIS A 33 7.45 34.01 -17.80
CA HIS A 33 6.53 33.29 -16.91
C HIS A 33 6.48 31.82 -17.21
N GLN A 34 6.57 31.42 -18.49
CA GLN A 34 6.64 30.00 -18.88
C GLN A 34 7.91 29.34 -18.33
N ARG A 35 9.08 29.99 -18.47
CA ARG A 35 10.34 29.52 -17.91
C ARG A 35 10.28 29.33 -16.39
N LYS A 36 9.79 30.34 -15.66
CA LYS A 36 9.59 30.26 -14.19
C LYS A 36 8.66 29.12 -13.78
N ALA A 37 7.59 28.86 -14.52
CA ALA A 37 6.72 27.71 -14.28
C ALA A 37 7.47 26.38 -14.47
N GLY A 38 8.36 26.29 -15.45
CA GLY A 38 9.24 25.14 -15.69
C GLY A 38 10.22 24.92 -14.52
N GLU A 39 10.82 25.99 -13.99
CA GLU A 39 11.71 25.93 -12.82
C GLU A 39 10.98 25.39 -11.57
N HIS A 40 9.78 25.89 -11.29
CA HIS A 40 8.93 25.34 -10.24
C HIS A 40 8.64 23.86 -10.46
N GLY A 41 8.38 23.43 -11.68
CA GLY A 41 8.16 22.02 -12.04
C GLY A 41 9.38 21.14 -11.75
N ARG A 42 10.59 21.57 -12.12
CA ARG A 42 11.83 20.86 -11.82
C ARG A 42 12.07 20.74 -10.31
N ALA A 43 11.89 21.84 -9.58
CA ALA A 43 12.02 21.84 -8.12
C ALA A 43 10.99 20.91 -7.44
N MET A 44 9.76 20.86 -7.94
CA MET A 44 8.74 19.92 -7.46
C MET A 44 9.17 18.47 -7.64
N ARG A 45 9.68 18.08 -8.81
CA ARG A 45 10.17 16.72 -9.05
C ARG A 45 11.28 16.32 -8.07
N LYS A 46 12.22 17.22 -7.77
CA LYS A 46 13.27 16.98 -6.76
C LYS A 46 12.66 16.76 -5.37
N LEU A 47 11.70 17.59 -4.97
CA LEU A 47 11.02 17.46 -3.66
C LEU A 47 10.20 16.16 -3.56
N VAL A 48 9.52 15.74 -4.63
CA VAL A 48 8.79 14.47 -4.68
C VAL A 48 9.75 13.30 -4.46
N LYS A 49 10.88 13.25 -5.19
CA LYS A 49 11.90 12.20 -4.99
C LYS A 49 12.44 12.15 -3.56
N LEU A 50 12.65 13.33 -2.93
CA LEU A 50 13.08 13.39 -1.53
C LEU A 50 12.00 12.89 -0.56
N LEU A 51 10.73 13.21 -0.83
CA LEU A 51 9.59 12.72 -0.04
C LEU A 51 9.44 11.20 -0.17
N GLU A 52 9.56 10.66 -1.39
CA GLU A 52 9.52 9.21 -1.64
C GLU A 52 10.61 8.47 -0.86
N ARG A 53 11.85 9.00 -0.84
CA ARG A 53 12.96 8.43 -0.05
C ARG A 53 12.67 8.45 1.46
N LYS A 54 11.95 9.47 1.96
CA LYS A 54 11.61 9.64 3.39
C LYS A 54 10.28 8.99 3.78
N THR A 55 9.50 8.50 2.82
CA THR A 55 8.27 7.79 3.11
C THR A 55 8.61 6.39 3.61
N PRO A 56 8.15 6.00 4.81
CA PRO A 56 8.35 4.65 5.32
C PRO A 56 7.84 3.59 4.34
N LEU A 57 8.56 2.48 4.25
CA LEU A 57 8.24 1.36 3.34
C LEU A 57 6.78 0.92 3.47
N ARG A 58 6.29 0.73 4.71
CA ARG A 58 4.91 0.35 5.00
C ARG A 58 3.87 1.31 4.42
N LEU A 59 4.13 2.64 4.41
CA LEU A 59 3.21 3.61 3.81
C LEU A 59 3.23 3.59 2.28
N LYS A 60 4.35 3.22 1.68
CA LYS A 60 4.41 2.97 0.23
C LYS A 60 3.63 1.73 -0.14
N ALA A 61 3.78 0.64 0.63
CA ALA A 61 3.03 -0.60 0.43
C ALA A 61 1.52 -0.38 0.62
N LEU A 62 1.12 0.37 1.68
CA LEU A 62 -0.27 0.73 1.89
C LEU A 62 -0.85 1.49 0.70
N LYS A 63 -0.11 2.42 0.12
CA LYS A 63 -0.56 3.16 -1.07
C LYS A 63 -0.78 2.24 -2.27
N VAL A 64 0.03 1.21 -2.43
CA VAL A 64 -0.20 0.18 -3.47
C VAL A 64 -1.47 -0.60 -3.17
N ALA A 65 -1.66 -1.08 -1.93
CA ALA A 65 -2.86 -1.80 -1.53
C ALA A 65 -4.13 -0.98 -1.72
N GLU A 66 -4.12 0.32 -1.36
CA GLU A 66 -5.23 1.24 -1.60
C GLU A 66 -5.61 1.34 -3.09
N ASN A 67 -4.63 1.33 -3.98
CA ASN A 67 -4.87 1.39 -5.43
C ASN A 67 -5.38 0.06 -6.01
N MET A 68 -5.28 -1.05 -5.25
CA MET A 68 -5.76 -2.38 -5.65
C MET A 68 -7.19 -2.67 -5.15
N VAL A 69 -7.73 -1.85 -4.23
CA VAL A 69 -9.12 -2.02 -3.77
C VAL A 69 -10.08 -2.01 -4.96
N GLY A 70 -10.95 -3.02 -5.04
CA GLY A 70 -11.87 -3.25 -6.14
C GLY A 70 -11.31 -4.15 -7.27
N VAL A 71 -10.08 -4.63 -7.16
CA VAL A 71 -9.60 -5.71 -8.04
C VAL A 71 -10.36 -6.99 -7.69
N MET A 72 -10.89 -7.64 -8.74
CA MET A 72 -11.72 -8.83 -8.63
C MET A 72 -11.11 -10.00 -9.41
N GLU A 73 -11.39 -11.21 -8.95
CA GLU A 73 -11.18 -12.44 -9.71
C GLU A 73 -12.08 -12.44 -10.94
N ARG A 74 -11.60 -13.04 -12.02
CA ARG A 74 -12.34 -13.19 -13.28
C ARG A 74 -11.93 -14.48 -13.98
N GLY A 75 -12.92 -15.23 -14.42
CA GLY A 75 -12.70 -16.47 -15.19
C GLY A 75 -12.49 -17.72 -14.34
N GLY A 76 -12.60 -17.62 -13.03
CA GLY A 76 -12.48 -18.74 -12.09
C GLY A 76 -11.98 -18.30 -10.73
N ASN A 77 -11.93 -19.24 -9.78
CA ASN A 77 -11.45 -19.01 -8.43
C ASN A 77 -9.93 -18.76 -8.44
N ASN A 78 -9.48 -17.77 -7.69
CA ASN A 78 -8.08 -17.35 -7.56
C ASN A 78 -7.38 -17.07 -8.90
N THR A 79 -8.09 -16.50 -9.87
CA THR A 79 -7.54 -16.18 -11.18
C THR A 79 -8.12 -14.87 -11.75
N GLY A 80 -7.49 -14.38 -12.80
CA GLY A 80 -7.87 -13.15 -13.50
C GLY A 80 -6.65 -12.33 -13.89
N PRO A 81 -6.77 -11.43 -14.88
CA PRO A 81 -5.59 -10.74 -15.46
C PRO A 81 -4.70 -10.02 -14.44
N ILE A 82 -5.29 -9.44 -13.39
CA ILE A 82 -4.54 -8.75 -12.33
C ILE A 82 -4.14 -9.73 -11.24
N VAL A 83 -5.02 -10.67 -10.86
CA VAL A 83 -4.75 -11.70 -9.84
C VAL A 83 -3.57 -12.57 -10.26
N ASP A 84 -3.58 -13.07 -11.50
CA ASP A 84 -2.50 -13.88 -12.08
C ASP A 84 -1.16 -13.14 -12.08
N LYS A 85 -1.17 -11.84 -12.37
CA LYS A 85 0.01 -10.98 -12.30
C LYS A 85 0.55 -10.88 -10.88
N ILE A 86 -0.32 -10.75 -9.87
CA ILE A 86 0.05 -10.68 -8.46
C ILE A 86 0.70 -12.00 -8.03
N ILE A 87 0.05 -13.14 -8.30
CA ILE A 87 0.53 -14.48 -7.97
C ILE A 87 1.89 -14.73 -8.64
N LYS A 88 1.99 -14.54 -9.95
CA LYS A 88 3.23 -14.75 -10.71
C LYS A 88 4.37 -13.82 -10.26
N ALA A 89 4.09 -12.59 -9.89
CA ALA A 89 5.11 -11.66 -9.40
C ALA A 89 5.78 -12.16 -8.11
N ASN A 90 5.12 -13.03 -7.35
CA ASN A 90 5.68 -13.68 -6.17
C ASN A 90 6.19 -15.11 -6.44
N GLY A 91 6.17 -15.57 -7.69
CA GLY A 91 6.57 -16.93 -8.09
C GLY A 91 5.53 -18.00 -7.78
N GLY A 92 4.25 -17.59 -7.64
CA GLY A 92 3.13 -18.47 -7.34
C GLY A 92 2.55 -19.20 -8.56
N VAL A 93 1.66 -20.14 -8.30
CA VAL A 93 0.89 -20.90 -9.29
C VAL A 93 -0.52 -20.32 -9.38
N ILE A 94 -0.99 -20.04 -10.60
CA ILE A 94 -2.34 -19.51 -10.82
C ILE A 94 -3.36 -20.50 -10.22
N GLY A 95 -4.36 -19.95 -9.52
CA GLY A 95 -5.39 -20.73 -8.83
C GLY A 95 -5.11 -20.98 -7.35
N GLU A 96 -3.92 -20.64 -6.83
CA GLU A 96 -3.65 -20.72 -5.39
C GLU A 96 -4.24 -19.54 -4.62
N PRO A 97 -4.53 -19.69 -3.31
CA PRO A 97 -4.93 -18.54 -2.46
C PRO A 97 -3.88 -17.44 -2.47
N TRP A 98 -4.29 -16.19 -2.70
CA TRP A 98 -3.37 -15.10 -3.01
C TRP A 98 -3.35 -13.94 -2.00
N CYS A 99 -3.87 -14.15 -0.80
CA CYS A 99 -3.81 -13.11 0.25
C CYS A 99 -2.35 -12.73 0.59
N GLY A 100 -1.48 -13.72 0.79
CA GLY A 100 -0.06 -13.52 1.03
C GLY A 100 0.68 -12.94 -0.18
N ASP A 101 0.36 -13.42 -1.39
CA ASP A 101 0.92 -12.90 -2.64
C ASP A 101 0.53 -11.43 -2.86
N GLY A 102 -0.69 -11.05 -2.49
CA GLY A 102 -1.15 -9.66 -2.51
C GLY A 102 -0.31 -8.76 -1.62
N MET A 103 -0.04 -9.20 -0.38
CA MET A 103 0.84 -8.46 0.54
C MET A 103 2.27 -8.37 0.00
N ALA A 104 2.81 -9.49 -0.50
CA ALA A 104 4.12 -9.54 -1.13
C ALA A 104 4.22 -8.58 -2.32
N TYR A 105 3.21 -8.55 -3.18
CA TYR A 105 3.13 -7.65 -4.34
C TYR A 105 3.18 -6.19 -3.92
N CYS A 106 2.39 -5.79 -2.91
CA CYS A 106 2.38 -4.43 -2.39
C CYS A 106 3.76 -4.00 -1.86
N TYR A 107 4.39 -4.85 -1.08
CA TYR A 107 5.71 -4.57 -0.52
C TYR A 107 6.84 -4.61 -1.57
N ARG A 108 6.75 -5.49 -2.56
CA ARG A 108 7.69 -5.53 -3.70
C ARG A 108 7.64 -4.23 -4.50
N LEU A 109 6.45 -3.75 -4.85
CA LEU A 109 6.27 -2.48 -5.55
C LEU A 109 6.71 -1.27 -4.69
N ALA A 110 6.61 -1.38 -3.38
CA ALA A 110 7.13 -0.38 -2.43
C ALA A 110 8.67 -0.36 -2.36
N GLY A 111 9.35 -1.36 -2.93
CA GLY A 111 10.81 -1.50 -2.94
C GLY A 111 11.37 -2.30 -1.78
N SER A 112 10.58 -3.19 -1.16
CA SER A 112 11.05 -4.11 -0.12
C SER A 112 12.02 -5.14 -0.67
N LYS A 113 13.08 -5.41 0.09
CA LYS A 113 14.02 -6.51 -0.14
C LYS A 113 13.69 -7.76 0.69
N ALA A 114 12.67 -7.66 1.55
CA ALA A 114 12.25 -8.77 2.42
C ALA A 114 11.26 -9.72 1.73
N VAL A 115 10.70 -9.34 0.57
CA VAL A 115 9.69 -10.15 -0.13
C VAL A 115 10.32 -11.43 -0.68
N GLN A 116 9.73 -12.55 -0.29
CA GLN A 116 10.12 -13.91 -0.69
C GLN A 116 8.89 -14.72 -1.10
N ARG A 117 9.06 -15.81 -1.83
CA ARG A 117 7.97 -16.71 -2.22
C ARG A 117 7.16 -17.21 -1.00
N LEU A 118 7.84 -17.47 0.11
CA LEU A 118 7.22 -17.93 1.36
C LEU A 118 6.18 -16.95 1.97
N TRP A 119 6.07 -15.72 1.46
CA TRP A 119 5.00 -14.81 1.87
C TRP A 119 3.61 -15.30 1.52
N ALA A 120 3.47 -16.19 0.54
CA ALA A 120 2.23 -16.90 0.25
C ALA A 120 1.77 -17.80 1.41
N SER A 121 2.69 -18.27 2.25
CA SER A 121 2.37 -18.99 3.48
C SER A 121 2.22 -18.04 4.65
N VAL A 122 0.99 -17.77 5.08
CA VAL A 122 0.67 -16.89 6.21
C VAL A 122 1.36 -17.34 7.51
N ARG A 123 1.51 -18.66 7.71
CA ARG A 123 2.19 -19.23 8.89
C ARG A 123 3.69 -18.98 8.88
N ALA A 124 4.31 -18.99 7.70
CA ALA A 124 5.75 -18.79 7.56
C ALA A 124 6.20 -17.34 7.77
N LEU A 125 5.29 -16.35 7.68
CA LEU A 125 5.64 -14.93 7.77
C LEU A 125 6.44 -14.56 9.03
N LEU A 126 6.18 -15.22 10.16
CA LEU A 126 6.86 -14.95 11.42
C LEU A 126 8.36 -15.28 11.43
N GLY A 127 8.80 -16.22 10.61
CA GLY A 127 10.20 -16.64 10.53
C GLY A 127 11.00 -15.96 9.45
N LEU A 128 10.38 -15.07 8.66
CA LEU A 128 11.02 -14.50 7.49
C LEU A 128 11.92 -13.31 7.82
N PHE A 129 13.03 -13.24 7.12
CA PHE A 129 13.98 -12.13 7.23
C PHE A 129 13.32 -10.79 6.91
N GLY A 130 13.54 -9.81 7.78
CA GLY A 130 12.98 -8.47 7.60
C GLY A 130 11.52 -8.33 8.05
N ILE A 131 10.92 -9.34 8.69
CA ILE A 131 9.61 -9.29 9.32
C ILE A 131 9.76 -9.43 10.83
N ARG A 132 9.09 -8.58 11.60
CA ARG A 132 9.09 -8.61 13.06
C ARG A 132 7.69 -8.40 13.62
N LYS A 133 7.38 -9.07 14.74
CA LYS A 133 6.18 -8.76 15.53
C LYS A 133 6.24 -7.33 16.09
N THR A 134 5.10 -6.70 16.24
CA THR A 134 4.94 -5.40 16.88
C THR A 134 3.64 -5.35 17.68
N SER A 135 3.70 -4.79 18.88
CA SER A 135 2.53 -4.48 19.71
C SER A 135 1.91 -3.11 19.41
N SER A 136 2.59 -2.31 18.58
CA SER A 136 2.15 -0.96 18.21
C SER A 136 2.02 -0.88 16.70
N PRO A 137 0.94 -1.43 16.11
CA PRO A 137 0.72 -1.43 14.67
C PRO A 137 0.62 -0.01 14.14
N LYS A 138 1.13 0.18 12.94
CA LYS A 138 1.07 1.44 12.21
C LYS A 138 0.52 1.20 10.80
N PRO A 139 -0.15 2.17 10.18
CA PRO A 139 -0.69 2.03 8.83
C PRO A 139 0.33 1.41 7.87
N GLY A 140 -0.07 0.33 7.21
CA GLY A 140 0.75 -0.46 6.30
C GLY A 140 1.50 -1.64 6.94
N ASP A 141 1.47 -1.86 8.26
CA ASP A 141 1.94 -3.11 8.85
C ASP A 141 1.00 -4.27 8.43
N LEU A 142 1.50 -5.50 8.44
CA LEU A 142 0.68 -6.67 8.14
C LEU A 142 -0.12 -7.08 9.39
N VAL A 143 -1.30 -7.63 9.16
CA VAL A 143 -2.16 -8.25 10.17
C VAL A 143 -2.27 -9.72 9.82
N ARG A 144 -1.79 -10.61 10.70
CA ARG A 144 -2.01 -12.04 10.62
C ARG A 144 -3.18 -12.40 11.53
N PHE A 145 -4.17 -13.07 10.98
CA PHE A 145 -5.38 -13.43 11.69
C PHE A 145 -5.27 -14.79 12.39
N THR A 146 -6.23 -15.10 13.26
CA THR A 146 -6.37 -16.40 13.95
C THR A 146 -6.72 -17.53 12.99
N PHE A 147 -7.27 -17.19 11.83
CA PHE A 147 -7.48 -18.09 10.68
C PHE A 147 -6.39 -17.87 9.63
N ASP A 148 -6.30 -18.74 8.63
CA ASP A 148 -5.21 -18.72 7.64
C ASP A 148 -5.35 -17.57 6.63
N HIS A 149 -5.17 -16.34 7.13
CA HIS A 149 -5.30 -15.12 6.35
C HIS A 149 -4.35 -14.02 6.82
N VAL A 150 -4.00 -13.14 5.88
CA VAL A 150 -3.19 -11.94 6.13
C VAL A 150 -3.78 -10.73 5.41
N GLY A 151 -3.81 -9.61 6.09
CA GLY A 151 -4.21 -8.31 5.56
C GLY A 151 -3.19 -7.22 5.87
N MET A 152 -3.50 -6.01 5.47
CA MET A 152 -2.71 -4.82 5.76
C MET A 152 -3.47 -3.90 6.70
N PHE A 153 -2.87 -3.54 7.83
CA PHE A 153 -3.43 -2.63 8.81
C PHE A 153 -3.57 -1.21 8.24
N VAL A 154 -4.74 -0.63 8.33
CA VAL A 154 -5.01 0.76 7.95
C VAL A 154 -5.05 1.65 9.18
N ARG A 155 -5.94 1.34 10.13
CA ARG A 155 -6.10 2.10 11.38
C ARG A 155 -6.86 1.31 12.44
N ASP A 156 -6.71 1.74 13.67
CA ASP A 156 -7.54 1.37 14.79
C ASP A 156 -8.83 2.23 14.76
N LEU A 157 -9.98 1.63 14.98
CA LEU A 157 -11.26 2.34 15.00
C LEU A 157 -11.67 2.79 16.42
N GLY A 158 -10.99 2.28 17.46
CA GLY A 158 -11.20 2.68 18.86
C GLY A 158 -12.33 1.93 19.56
N ASP A 159 -13.13 1.19 18.84
CA ASP A 159 -14.31 0.42 19.31
C ASP A 159 -14.04 -1.09 19.50
N GLY A 160 -12.79 -1.49 19.58
CA GLY A 160 -12.39 -2.89 19.61
C GLY A 160 -12.15 -3.50 18.23
N SER A 161 -12.30 -2.72 17.16
CA SER A 161 -12.08 -3.14 15.78
C SER A 161 -10.94 -2.37 15.09
N ILE A 162 -10.50 -2.90 13.95
CA ILE A 162 -9.50 -2.30 13.08
C ILE A 162 -10.00 -2.27 11.65
N GLU A 163 -9.52 -1.29 10.88
CA GLU A 163 -9.69 -1.27 9.42
C GLU A 163 -8.46 -1.89 8.77
N THR A 164 -8.70 -2.76 7.79
CA THR A 164 -7.69 -3.44 6.99
C THR A 164 -7.94 -3.29 5.49
N ILE A 165 -6.92 -3.59 4.67
CA ILE A 165 -7.08 -3.91 3.24
C ILE A 165 -6.63 -5.35 3.08
N GLU A 166 -7.50 -6.17 2.50
CA GLU A 166 -7.31 -7.60 2.36
C GLU A 166 -7.46 -8.03 0.91
N PHE A 167 -6.64 -8.99 0.51
CA PHE A 167 -6.62 -9.61 -0.80
C PHE A 167 -7.18 -11.02 -0.67
N ASN A 168 -7.79 -11.57 -1.73
CA ASN A 168 -8.42 -12.88 -1.69
C ASN A 168 -9.46 -12.98 -0.56
N THR A 169 -10.34 -12.01 -0.48
CA THR A 169 -11.41 -11.91 0.53
C THR A 169 -12.72 -11.51 -0.13
N GLY A 170 -13.83 -11.87 0.49
CA GLY A 170 -15.17 -11.53 -0.02
C GLY A 170 -15.62 -10.11 0.32
N ALA A 171 -16.59 -9.59 -0.45
CA ALA A 171 -17.21 -8.30 -0.23
C ALA A 171 -18.04 -8.25 1.05
N SER A 172 -18.57 -9.40 1.51
CA SER A 172 -19.43 -9.47 2.70
C SER A 172 -18.72 -8.88 3.90
N GLY A 173 -19.43 -8.00 4.61
CA GLY A 173 -18.91 -7.29 5.78
C GLY A 173 -18.81 -8.12 7.04
N ALA A 174 -18.91 -9.45 6.98
CA ALA A 174 -18.84 -10.31 8.15
C ALA A 174 -17.51 -10.14 8.87
N VAL A 175 -17.58 -9.61 10.08
CA VAL A 175 -16.45 -9.34 10.97
C VAL A 175 -15.72 -10.64 11.34
N SER A 176 -16.45 -11.77 11.24
CA SER A 176 -16.05 -13.11 11.67
C SER A 176 -15.71 -14.08 10.51
N ASP A 177 -15.71 -13.64 9.25
CA ASP A 177 -15.57 -14.55 8.12
C ASP A 177 -14.14 -15.06 7.93
N SER A 178 -14.01 -16.38 7.96
CA SER A 178 -12.81 -17.05 7.49
C SER A 178 -12.67 -16.80 5.99
N ALA A 179 -11.59 -16.20 5.56
CA ALA A 179 -11.38 -15.74 4.18
C ALA A 179 -11.07 -16.88 3.17
N THR A 180 -11.65 -18.04 3.34
CA THR A 180 -11.55 -19.14 2.36
C THR A 180 -12.61 -18.90 1.28
N GLY A 181 -12.17 -18.52 0.08
CA GLY A 181 -13.04 -18.32 -1.08
C GLY A 181 -13.47 -16.89 -1.33
N GLY A 182 -12.60 -15.92 -1.05
CA GLY A 182 -12.82 -14.54 -1.40
C GLY A 182 -12.53 -14.26 -2.88
N ASP A 183 -13.16 -13.23 -3.41
CA ASP A 183 -13.18 -12.93 -4.84
C ASP A 183 -12.40 -11.66 -5.23
N GLY A 184 -11.76 -10.97 -4.26
CA GLY A 184 -11.14 -9.70 -4.60
C GLY A 184 -10.32 -9.03 -3.50
N VAL A 185 -10.13 -7.73 -3.70
CA VAL A 185 -9.43 -6.83 -2.78
C VAL A 185 -10.40 -5.83 -2.18
N TYR A 186 -10.54 -5.88 -0.86
CA TYR A 186 -11.50 -5.04 -0.15
C TYR A 186 -10.90 -4.32 1.07
N ARG A 187 -11.52 -3.20 1.43
CA ARG A 187 -11.42 -2.67 2.79
C ARG A 187 -12.35 -3.46 3.69
N LYS A 188 -11.83 -3.91 4.83
CA LYS A 188 -12.59 -4.70 5.82
C LYS A 188 -12.50 -4.05 7.19
N VAL A 189 -13.53 -4.25 7.99
CA VAL A 189 -13.49 -4.00 9.43
C VAL A 189 -13.39 -5.37 10.10
N ARG A 190 -12.42 -5.52 11.01
CA ARG A 190 -12.16 -6.77 11.73
C ARG A 190 -12.07 -6.52 13.21
N GLU A 191 -12.66 -7.40 14.02
CA GLU A 191 -12.44 -7.38 15.47
C GLU A 191 -10.99 -7.67 15.81
N LYS A 192 -10.45 -6.98 16.82
CA LYS A 192 -9.10 -7.23 17.32
C LYS A 192 -8.91 -8.62 17.89
N SER A 193 -9.99 -9.26 18.39
CA SER A 193 -9.99 -10.64 18.84
C SER A 193 -9.59 -11.65 17.76
N LEU A 194 -9.78 -11.31 16.48
CA LEU A 194 -9.38 -12.12 15.35
C LEU A 194 -7.90 -11.93 14.98
N VAL A 195 -7.21 -10.97 15.57
CA VAL A 195 -5.81 -10.69 15.26
C VAL A 195 -4.90 -11.59 16.08
N ASN A 196 -4.08 -12.38 15.41
CA ASN A 196 -3.05 -13.19 16.03
C ASN A 196 -1.75 -12.38 16.23
N ASP A 197 -1.32 -11.67 15.18
CA ASP A 197 -0.10 -10.87 15.23
C ASP A 197 -0.20 -9.64 14.31
N TYR A 198 0.44 -8.54 14.75
CA TYR A 198 0.84 -7.47 13.85
C TYR A 198 2.31 -7.64 13.48
N LEU A 199 2.62 -7.51 12.18
CA LEU A 199 3.94 -7.74 11.65
C LEU A 199 4.46 -6.51 10.92
N ARG A 200 5.65 -6.06 11.29
CA ARG A 200 6.32 -4.95 10.63
C ARG A 200 7.38 -5.43 9.67
N VAL A 201 7.29 -4.98 8.43
CA VAL A 201 8.31 -5.19 7.41
C VAL A 201 9.36 -4.09 7.54
N THR A 202 10.62 -4.46 7.70
CA THR A 202 11.73 -3.53 8.02
C THR A 202 12.69 -3.27 6.85
N ARG A 203 12.58 -4.04 5.77
CA ARG A 203 13.50 -3.97 4.62
C ARG A 203 12.78 -4.16 3.30
#